data_dc8df4369256c6703eb3b988e4fe6a4e
#
_entry.id   dc8df4369256c6703eb3b988e4fe6a4e
#
_cell.length_a   1.000
_cell.length_b   1.000
_cell.length_c   1.000
_cell.angle_alpha   90.00
_cell.angle_beta   90.00
_cell.angle_gamma   90.00
#
_symmetry.space_group_name_H-M   'P 1'
#
loop_
_entity.id
_entity.type
_entity.pdbx_description
1 polymer ?
#
loop_
_entity_poly.entity_id
_entity_poly.type
_entity_poly.pdbx_seq_one_letter_code
_entity_poly.pdbx_strand_id
1 'polypeptide(L)'
;MGKIQSIHRSRQPRRPHFIAEWATARGLSQAEMAKKLDADKSVVSRWFSGTTPGLEWQDRLAALFHCEPEALFRHTDDDWLAKFFQDRSRSEIERMKQVLEISFPKKRKDPGSAA
;
A
#
# COMPACT_ATOMS: atom_id res chain seq x y z
N MET A 1 -20.57 5.69 -13.93
CA MET A 1 -20.20 5.15 -13.99
C MET A 1 -19.43 4.61 -13.15
N GLY A 2 -19.57 3.98 -12.63
CA GLY A 2 -18.94 3.39 -11.69
C GLY A 2 -17.62 3.12 -11.94
N LYS A 3 -17.18 3.43 -12.97
CA LYS A 3 -15.95 3.19 -13.19
C LYS A 3 -15.13 4.03 -12.41
N ILE A 4 -15.59 4.94 -11.73
CA ILE A 4 -14.79 5.74 -11.00
C ILE A 4 -13.97 5.08 -10.02
N GLN A 5 -14.51 4.34 -9.14
CA GLN A 5 -13.71 3.75 -8.21
C GLN A 5 -12.96 2.68 -8.77
N SER A 6 -13.29 2.16 -9.81
CA SER A 6 -12.49 1.10 -10.33
C SER A 6 -11.47 1.65 -11.25
N ILE A 7 -11.40 2.92 -11.41
CA ILE A 7 -10.43 3.45 -12.24
C ILE A 7 -9.07 2.99 -12.04
N HIS A 8 -8.51 3.09 -10.87
CA HIS A 8 -7.18 2.65 -10.78
C HIS A 8 -7.09 1.19 -10.92
N ARG A 9 -8.08 0.45 -10.56
CA ARG A 9 -7.95 -0.93 -10.75
C ARG A 9 -8.04 -1.26 -12.20
N SER A 10 -8.90 -0.67 -12.95
CA SER A 10 -9.08 -1.05 -14.32
C SER A 10 -8.02 -0.53 -15.22
N ARG A 11 -7.38 0.56 -14.89
CA ARG A 11 -6.40 1.08 -15.73
C ARG A 11 -5.05 0.59 -15.46
N GLN A 12 -4.76 0.13 -14.30
CA GLN A 12 -3.43 -0.30 -13.98
C GLN A 12 -3.27 -1.75 -14.15
N PRO A 13 -2.10 -2.21 -14.56
CA PRO A 13 -1.84 -3.63 -14.67
C PRO A 13 -2.01 -4.22 -13.30
N ARG A 14 -2.58 -5.41 -13.24
CA ARG A 14 -2.70 -6.05 -12.02
C ARG A 14 -1.39 -6.50 -11.56
N ARG A 15 -0.95 -6.08 -10.43
CA ARG A 15 0.28 -6.54 -9.83
C ARG A 15 -0.06 -7.23 -8.54
N PRO A 16 0.58 -8.33 -8.22
CA PRO A 16 0.31 -9.04 -6.97
C PRO A 16 0.95 -8.39 -5.76
N HIS A 17 1.67 -7.31 -5.96
CA HIS A 17 2.37 -6.63 -4.88
C HIS A 17 2.30 -5.12 -5.08
N PHE A 18 2.82 -4.39 -4.11
CA PHE A 18 2.78 -2.93 -4.14
C PHE A 18 4.17 -2.31 -4.14
N ILE A 19 5.10 -2.98 -4.81
CA ILE A 19 6.48 -2.49 -4.86
C ILE A 19 6.57 -1.09 -5.45
N ALA A 20 5.80 -0.83 -6.51
CA ALA A 20 5.84 0.49 -7.13
C ALA A 20 5.34 1.56 -6.17
N GLU A 21 4.29 1.25 -5.42
CA GLU A 21 3.74 2.19 -4.46
C GLU A 21 4.72 2.44 -3.32
N TRP A 22 5.40 1.39 -2.86
CA TRP A 22 6.40 1.56 -1.82
C TRP A 22 7.57 2.39 -2.31
N ALA A 23 8.00 2.18 -3.56
CA ALA A 23 9.08 2.98 -4.12
C ALA A 23 8.69 4.45 -4.17
N THR A 24 7.47 4.74 -4.61
CA THR A 24 6.99 6.10 -4.65
C THR A 24 6.96 6.72 -3.26
N ALA A 25 6.47 5.97 -2.28
CA ALA A 25 6.39 6.47 -0.92
C ALA A 25 7.76 6.78 -0.34
N ARG A 26 8.78 6.07 -0.79
CA ARG A 26 10.14 6.30 -0.30
C ARG A 26 10.94 7.20 -1.22
N GLY A 27 10.33 7.70 -2.29
CA GLY A 27 11.01 8.60 -3.21
C GLY A 27 12.10 7.95 -4.04
N LEU A 28 11.93 6.68 -4.38
CA LEU A 28 12.95 5.95 -5.12
C LEU A 28 12.49 5.67 -6.53
N SER A 29 13.35 5.95 -7.50
CA SER A 29 13.10 5.59 -8.88
C SER A 29 13.58 4.17 -9.11
N GLN A 30 13.18 3.59 -10.23
CA GLN A 30 13.65 2.25 -10.57
C GLN A 30 15.17 2.21 -10.69
N ALA A 31 15.76 3.26 -11.26
CA ALA A 31 17.20 3.31 -11.40
C ALA A 31 17.89 3.35 -10.04
N GLU A 32 17.33 4.13 -9.12
CA GLU A 32 17.89 4.19 -7.78
C GLU A 32 17.76 2.87 -7.05
N MET A 33 16.64 2.20 -7.23
CA MET A 33 16.46 0.89 -6.62
C MET A 33 17.47 -0.11 -7.16
N ALA A 34 17.66 -0.11 -8.49
CA ALA A 34 18.62 -1.03 -9.09
C ALA A 34 20.01 -0.79 -8.52
N LYS A 35 20.37 0.47 -8.35
CA LYS A 35 21.66 0.79 -7.82
C LYS A 35 21.80 0.38 -6.36
N LYS A 36 20.82 0.72 -5.54
CA LYS A 36 20.91 0.41 -4.12
C LYS A 36 20.82 -1.08 -3.84
N LEU A 37 20.13 -1.82 -4.69
CA LEU A 37 20.01 -3.27 -4.52
C LEU A 37 21.09 -4.04 -5.26
N ASP A 38 21.89 -3.34 -6.07
CA ASP A 38 22.89 -3.99 -6.91
C ASP A 38 22.18 -5.00 -7.80
N ALA A 39 21.11 -4.57 -8.43
CA ALA A 39 20.31 -5.41 -9.30
C ALA A 39 20.30 -4.83 -10.70
N ASP A 40 20.07 -5.68 -11.69
CA ASP A 40 19.95 -5.20 -13.05
C ASP A 40 18.69 -4.39 -13.18
N LYS A 41 18.73 -3.35 -14.00
CA LYS A 41 17.56 -2.55 -14.25
C LYS A 41 16.43 -3.38 -14.82
N SER A 42 16.74 -4.38 -15.62
CA SER A 42 15.72 -5.23 -16.21
C SER A 42 14.99 -6.03 -15.14
N VAL A 43 15.69 -6.42 -14.10
CA VAL A 43 15.07 -7.16 -13.01
C VAL A 43 14.08 -6.26 -12.27
N VAL A 44 14.51 -5.04 -11.94
CA VAL A 44 13.64 -4.10 -11.24
C VAL A 44 12.44 -3.76 -12.11
N SER A 45 12.67 -3.54 -13.40
CA SER A 45 11.60 -3.23 -14.31
C SER A 45 10.55 -4.33 -14.35
N ARG A 46 10.98 -5.58 -14.29
CA ARG A 46 10.02 -6.69 -14.30
C ARG A 46 9.15 -6.70 -13.05
N TRP A 47 9.71 -6.32 -11.91
CA TRP A 47 8.89 -6.21 -10.71
C TRP A 47 7.82 -5.15 -10.90
N PHE A 48 8.19 -4.01 -11.48
CA PHE A 48 7.22 -2.94 -11.71
C PHE A 48 6.17 -3.34 -12.74
N SER A 49 6.48 -4.33 -13.57
CA SER A 49 5.50 -4.83 -14.53
C SER A 49 4.63 -5.94 -13.95
N GLY A 50 4.90 -6.39 -12.76
CA GLY A 50 4.05 -7.38 -12.13
C GLY A 50 4.71 -8.67 -11.69
N THR A 51 5.95 -8.89 -12.08
CA THR A 51 6.64 -10.10 -11.66
C THR A 51 6.88 -10.03 -10.15
N THR A 52 6.61 -11.12 -9.47
CA THR A 52 6.86 -11.17 -8.04
C THR A 52 8.30 -11.58 -7.79
N PRO A 53 9.04 -10.82 -7.00
CA PRO A 53 10.42 -11.19 -6.70
C PRO A 53 10.47 -12.43 -5.82
N GLY A 54 11.57 -13.16 -5.90
CA GLY A 54 11.77 -14.29 -5.02
C GLY A 54 11.98 -13.85 -3.58
N LEU A 55 11.99 -14.80 -2.68
CA LEU A 55 12.03 -14.48 -1.25
C LEU A 55 13.25 -13.66 -0.86
N GLU A 56 14.38 -13.98 -1.43
CA GLU A 56 15.57 -13.26 -1.10
C GLU A 56 15.45 -11.79 -1.50
N TRP A 57 14.88 -11.54 -2.67
CA TRP A 57 14.69 -10.17 -3.11
C TRP A 57 13.61 -9.47 -2.28
N GLN A 58 12.60 -10.22 -1.82
CA GLN A 58 11.58 -9.64 -0.95
C GLN A 58 12.22 -9.13 0.34
N ASP A 59 13.13 -9.89 0.90
CA ASP A 59 13.82 -9.45 2.11
C ASP A 59 14.64 -8.20 1.85
N ARG A 60 15.33 -8.16 0.73
CA ARG A 60 16.16 -7.01 0.41
C ARG A 60 15.32 -5.77 0.09
N LEU A 61 14.20 -5.96 -0.58
CA LEU A 61 13.29 -4.85 -0.84
C LEU A 61 12.69 -4.32 0.45
N ALA A 62 12.33 -5.22 1.35
CA ALA A 62 11.77 -4.81 2.62
C ALA A 62 12.79 -3.99 3.41
N ALA A 63 14.03 -4.41 3.40
CA ALA A 63 15.08 -3.65 4.08
C ALA A 63 15.25 -2.28 3.44
N LEU A 64 15.21 -2.22 2.12
CA LEU A 64 15.35 -0.95 1.42
C LEU A 64 14.21 0.00 1.75
N PHE A 65 13.00 -0.53 1.84
CA PHE A 65 11.82 0.30 2.12
C PHE A 65 11.57 0.47 3.61
N HIS A 66 12.36 -0.16 4.46
CA HIS A 66 12.17 -0.08 5.91
C HIS A 66 10.79 -0.61 6.32
N CYS A 67 10.44 -1.76 5.79
CA CYS A 67 9.19 -2.40 6.15
C CYS A 67 9.43 -3.90 6.27
N GLU A 68 8.39 -4.63 6.63
CA GLU A 68 8.50 -6.07 6.71
C GLU A 68 8.19 -6.68 5.35
N PRO A 69 8.73 -7.85 5.04
CA PRO A 69 8.48 -8.43 3.72
C PRO A 69 7.00 -8.57 3.37
N GLU A 70 6.17 -8.88 4.35
CA GLU A 70 4.75 -9.01 4.10
C GLU A 70 4.12 -7.70 3.68
N ALA A 71 4.70 -6.58 4.10
CA ALA A 71 4.16 -5.28 3.76
C ALA A 71 4.24 -5.00 2.28
N LEU A 72 5.12 -5.70 1.56
CA LEU A 72 5.22 -5.50 0.12
C LEU A 72 3.93 -5.89 -0.59
N PHE A 73 3.10 -6.67 0.06
CA PHE A 73 1.86 -7.14 -0.55
C PHE A 73 0.64 -6.38 -0.08
N ARG A 74 0.83 -5.24 0.59
CA ARG A 74 -0.28 -4.38 0.92
C ARG A 74 0.08 -2.94 0.58
N HIS A 75 -0.93 -2.15 0.32
CA HIS A 75 -0.73 -0.76 -0.03
C HIS A 75 -0.09 -0.04 1.14
N THR A 76 0.71 0.98 0.85
CA THR A 76 1.39 1.72 1.90
C THR A 76 0.42 2.35 2.87
N ASP A 77 -0.74 2.80 2.41
CA ASP A 77 -1.73 3.40 3.28
C ASP A 77 -2.31 2.37 4.24
N ASP A 78 -2.55 1.16 3.75
CA ASP A 78 -3.06 0.09 4.60
C ASP A 78 -2.04 -0.32 5.63
N ASP A 79 -0.78 -0.35 5.24
CA ASP A 79 0.28 -0.69 6.18
C ASP A 79 0.39 0.37 7.27
N TRP A 80 0.27 1.63 6.90
CA TRP A 80 0.33 2.71 7.87
C TRP A 80 -0.81 2.58 8.88
N LEU A 81 -2.01 2.29 8.40
CA LEU A 81 -3.15 2.13 9.28
C LEU A 81 -2.95 0.96 10.24
N ALA A 82 -2.47 -0.15 9.71
CA ALA A 82 -2.25 -1.33 10.54
C ALA A 82 -1.23 -1.03 11.63
N LYS A 83 -0.17 -0.34 11.28
CA LYS A 83 0.86 -0.03 12.25
C LYS A 83 0.40 1.00 13.25
N PHE A 84 -0.43 1.94 12.81
CA PHE A 84 -0.92 2.95 13.72
C PHE A 84 -1.76 2.33 14.84
N PHE A 85 -2.53 1.29 14.52
CA PHE A 85 -3.36 0.64 15.52
C PHE A 85 -2.66 -0.49 16.25
N GLN A 86 -1.46 -0.82 15.84
CA GLN A 86 -0.74 -1.91 16.45
C GLN A 86 -0.41 -1.60 17.90
N ASP A 87 -0.52 -2.59 18.77
CA ASP A 87 -0.12 -2.44 20.16
C ASP A 87 -0.90 -1.42 20.97
N ARG A 88 -2.07 -1.04 20.51
CA ARG A 88 -2.92 -0.16 21.29
C ARG A 88 -3.97 -1.00 21.98
N SER A 89 -4.37 -0.58 23.16
CA SER A 89 -5.35 -1.33 23.92
C SER A 89 -6.70 -1.28 23.23
N ARG A 90 -7.56 -2.24 23.56
CA ARG A 90 -8.87 -2.25 22.96
C ARG A 90 -9.66 -1.01 23.36
N SER A 91 -9.55 -0.56 24.59
CA SER A 91 -10.29 0.63 25.00
C SER A 91 -9.78 1.87 24.28
N GLU A 92 -8.49 1.93 24.02
CA GLU A 92 -7.95 3.06 23.28
C GLU A 92 -8.44 3.04 21.84
N ILE A 93 -8.48 1.86 21.23
CA ILE A 93 -8.99 1.75 19.87
C ILE A 93 -10.44 2.15 19.80
N GLU A 94 -11.25 1.78 20.80
CA GLU A 94 -12.64 2.18 20.81
C GLU A 94 -12.79 3.68 20.88
N ARG A 95 -11.99 4.32 21.70
CA ARG A 95 -12.04 5.77 21.79
C ARG A 95 -11.61 6.41 20.47
N MET A 96 -10.59 5.86 19.84
CA MET A 96 -10.13 6.38 18.56
C MET A 96 -11.22 6.23 17.51
N LYS A 97 -11.94 5.10 17.53
CA LYS A 97 -13.02 4.92 16.57
C LYS A 97 -14.09 5.99 16.76
N GLN A 98 -14.45 6.29 17.98
CA GLN A 98 -15.44 7.30 18.23
C GLN A 98 -14.99 8.66 17.74
N VAL A 99 -13.76 9.02 17.98
CA VAL A 99 -13.24 10.29 17.53
C VAL A 99 -13.24 10.36 16.00
N LEU A 100 -12.80 9.28 15.37
CA LEU A 100 -12.75 9.28 13.92
C LEU A 100 -14.13 9.35 13.30
N GLU A 101 -15.10 8.66 13.88
CA GLU A 101 -16.43 8.69 13.33
C GLU A 101 -17.08 10.06 13.47
N ILE A 102 -16.80 10.75 14.55
CA ILE A 102 -17.32 12.09 14.71
C ILE A 102 -16.63 13.06 13.78
N SER A 103 -15.33 12.94 13.65
CA SER A 103 -14.56 13.87 12.83
C SER A 103 -14.71 13.62 11.34
N PHE A 104 -14.91 12.37 10.96
CA PHE A 104 -14.99 12.01 9.55
C PHE A 104 -16.17 11.09 9.29
N PRO A 105 -17.41 11.62 9.42
CA PRO A 105 -18.58 10.76 9.23
C PRO A 105 -18.73 10.34 7.78
N LYS A 106 -19.19 9.10 7.60
CA LYS A 106 -19.42 8.64 6.26
C LYS A 106 -20.71 9.19 5.74
N LYS A 107 -20.74 9.46 4.43
CA LYS A 107 -21.96 9.92 3.86
C LYS A 107 -22.96 8.83 3.79
N ARG A 108 -24.20 9.13 4.11
CA ARG A 108 -25.20 8.15 4.07
C ARG A 108 -25.54 7.89 2.68
N LYS A 109 -25.75 6.75 2.32
CA LYS A 109 -26.04 6.42 1.05
C LYS A 109 -27.37 6.37 0.91
N ASP A 110 -28.08 6.63 0.85
CA ASP A 110 -29.31 6.56 0.79
C ASP A 110 -30.07 7.05 0.32
N PRO A 111 -30.62 6.63 0.08
CA PRO A 111 -31.52 6.90 -0.40
C PRO A 111 -32.15 7.53 0.19
N GLY A 112 -32.02 7.32 0.72
CA GLY A 112 -32.62 7.85 1.27
C GLY A 112 -32.21 8.70 1.20
N SER A 113 -31.40 8.60 1.19
CA SER A 113 -30.99 9.41 1.23
C SER A 113 -31.58 9.67 0.44
N ALA A 114 -31.66 9.15 0.11
CA ALA A 114 -32.15 9.33 -0.58
C ALA A 114 -33.26 9.37 -0.28
N ALA A 115 -33.45 9.34 0.00
CA ALA A 115 -34.57 9.34 0.20
C ALA A 115 -35.04 9.96 0.46
#